data_514aba876f26def1ce9f4af921978164
#
_entry.id   514aba876f26def1ce9f4af921978164
#
_cell.length_a   1.000
_cell.length_b   1.000
_cell.length_c   1.000
_cell.angle_alpha   90.00
_cell.angle_beta   90.00
_cell.angle_gamma   90.00
#
_symmetry.space_group_name_H-M   'P 1'
#
loop_
_entity.id
_entity.type
_entity.pdbx_description
1 polymer ?
#
loop_
_entity_poly.entity_id
_entity_poly.type
_entity_poly.pdbx_seq_one_letter_code
_entity_poly.pdbx_strand_id
1 'polypeptide(L)'
;KFLDIAELSLFNNSLAGINLHGDRFFYVNPLEADGVRRFNHGNGGRAKWFGCACCPPNISRLILQVPGYMYAYSKDRVYLTLYGGSQTTIPLEGTRVKLEQTSAYPFDGKVRLTVQPEKGSKFSVCMRIPTWHDPTNLCREDFIPNKQPKQAEVELSVNGQKTDFKMEKGFAVIKRDWKPGDVVELNIPMPVRFVDCI
;
A
#
# COMPACT_ATOMS: atom_id res chain seq x y z
N LYS A 1 -11.89 1.29 3.23
CA LYS A 1 -12.52 1.69 1.95
C LYS A 1 -11.69 2.74 1.19
N PHE A 2 -11.45 3.96 1.72
CA PHE A 2 -10.70 5.00 0.97
C PHE A 2 -9.25 4.61 0.71
N LEU A 3 -8.56 4.04 1.68
CA LEU A 3 -7.17 3.57 1.52
C LEU A 3 -7.05 2.42 0.52
N ASP A 4 -8.05 1.55 0.44
CA ASP A 4 -8.05 0.45 -0.54
C ASP A 4 -8.21 0.99 -1.96
N ILE A 5 -9.07 1.99 -2.15
CA ILE A 5 -9.22 2.67 -3.44
C ILE A 5 -7.95 3.43 -3.80
N ALA A 6 -7.33 4.12 -2.83
CA ALA A 6 -6.09 4.85 -3.06
C ALA A 6 -4.95 3.90 -3.49
N GLU A 7 -4.79 2.76 -2.82
CA GLU A 7 -3.80 1.74 -3.16
C GLU A 7 -4.06 1.14 -4.54
N LEU A 8 -5.31 0.76 -4.82
CA LEU A 8 -5.71 0.22 -6.12
C LEU A 8 -5.43 1.21 -7.25
N SER A 9 -5.77 2.49 -7.03
CA SER A 9 -5.51 3.55 -8.00
C SER A 9 -4.03 3.79 -8.19
N LEU A 10 -3.21 3.74 -7.14
CA LEU A 10 -1.77 3.89 -7.21
C LEU A 10 -1.15 2.79 -8.08
N PHE A 11 -1.39 1.53 -7.75
CA PHE A 11 -0.74 0.40 -8.42
C PHE A 11 -1.29 0.11 -9.81
N ASN A 12 -2.59 0.28 -10.06
CA ASN A 12 -3.21 -0.13 -11.32
C ASN A 12 -3.46 1.04 -12.28
N ASN A 13 -3.78 2.23 -11.77
CA ASN A 13 -4.10 3.36 -12.64
C ASN A 13 -2.90 4.31 -12.81
N SER A 14 -2.33 4.78 -11.70
CA SER A 14 -1.28 5.80 -11.77
C SER A 14 0.01 5.24 -12.35
N LEU A 15 0.46 4.06 -11.92
CA LEU A 15 1.69 3.44 -12.44
C LEU A 15 1.55 2.96 -13.88
N ALA A 16 0.34 2.67 -14.37
CA ALA A 16 0.12 2.34 -15.76
C ALA A 16 0.53 3.48 -16.72
N GLY A 17 0.56 4.72 -16.26
CA GLY A 17 1.00 5.88 -17.03
C GLY A 17 2.50 5.91 -17.35
N ILE A 18 3.33 5.08 -16.67
CA ILE A 18 4.79 5.07 -16.78
C ILE A 18 5.26 3.71 -17.27
N ASN A 19 6.32 3.64 -18.07
CA ASN A 19 6.97 2.38 -18.41
C ASN A 19 7.88 1.90 -17.26
N LEU A 20 8.31 0.62 -17.32
CA LEU A 20 9.14 0.00 -16.28
C LEU A 20 10.48 0.70 -16.06
N HIS A 21 11.03 1.38 -17.07
CA HIS A 21 12.27 2.14 -16.95
C HIS A 21 12.08 3.55 -16.37
N GLY A 22 10.82 4.02 -16.22
CA GLY A 22 10.51 5.34 -15.67
C GLY A 22 10.81 6.52 -16.60
N ASP A 23 11.13 6.28 -17.90
CA ASP A 23 11.57 7.29 -18.85
C ASP A 23 10.56 7.60 -19.97
N ARG A 24 9.38 6.95 -19.95
CA ARG A 24 8.33 7.14 -20.95
C ARG A 24 6.96 7.17 -20.30
N PHE A 25 6.07 7.98 -20.85
CA PHE A 25 4.79 8.33 -20.23
C PHE A 25 3.64 8.27 -21.22
N PHE A 26 2.44 8.06 -20.69
CA PHE A 26 1.20 8.40 -21.38
C PHE A 26 0.80 9.84 -21.05
N TYR A 27 0.38 10.58 -22.08
CA TYR A 27 -0.40 11.79 -21.92
C TYR A 27 -1.88 11.44 -21.85
N VAL A 28 -2.31 10.59 -22.78
CA VAL A 28 -3.64 9.98 -22.80
C VAL A 28 -3.49 8.51 -22.44
N ASN A 29 -4.23 8.05 -21.44
CA ASN A 29 -4.25 6.65 -21.02
C ASN A 29 -5.56 6.02 -21.53
N PRO A 30 -5.56 5.37 -22.72
CA PRO A 30 -6.75 4.83 -23.33
C PRO A 30 -7.20 3.54 -22.64
N LEU A 31 -8.49 3.24 -22.72
CA LEU A 31 -9.05 1.95 -22.28
C LEU A 31 -8.71 0.82 -23.25
N GLU A 32 -8.51 1.16 -24.53
CA GLU A 32 -8.18 0.21 -25.58
C GLU A 32 -7.01 0.76 -26.44
N ALA A 33 -6.10 -0.13 -26.84
CA ALA A 33 -5.03 0.15 -27.78
C ALA A 33 -5.01 -0.91 -28.88
N ASP A 34 -5.41 -0.55 -30.08
CA ASP A 34 -5.49 -1.42 -31.27
C ASP A 34 -4.14 -1.60 -32.01
N GLY A 35 -3.09 -0.92 -31.53
CA GLY A 35 -1.78 -0.92 -32.19
C GLY A 35 -1.68 -0.06 -33.44
N VAL A 36 -2.79 0.49 -33.94
CA VAL A 36 -2.87 1.31 -35.18
C VAL A 36 -3.04 2.78 -34.84
N ARG A 37 -3.97 3.10 -33.96
CA ARG A 37 -4.30 4.46 -33.57
C ARG A 37 -3.19 5.09 -32.75
N ARG A 38 -2.68 6.22 -33.21
CA ARG A 38 -1.69 7.02 -32.48
C ARG A 38 -2.35 7.97 -31.49
N PHE A 39 -2.91 7.42 -30.41
CA PHE A 39 -3.75 8.11 -29.42
C PHE A 39 -2.96 9.08 -28.52
N ASN A 40 -1.65 8.86 -28.36
CA ASN A 40 -0.82 9.57 -27.39
C ASN A 40 -0.01 10.69 -28.06
N HIS A 41 -0.68 11.76 -28.48
CA HIS A 41 -0.09 12.91 -29.21
C HIS A 41 0.79 12.47 -30.40
N GLY A 42 0.24 11.65 -31.28
CA GLY A 42 0.94 11.11 -32.42
C GLY A 42 1.80 9.89 -32.19
N ASN A 43 1.83 9.37 -30.94
CA ASN A 43 2.49 8.12 -30.57
C ASN A 43 1.47 7.01 -30.33
N GLY A 44 1.78 5.78 -30.73
CA GLY A 44 0.96 4.60 -30.45
C GLY A 44 1.22 3.98 -29.07
N GLY A 45 2.13 4.54 -28.27
CA GLY A 45 2.52 4.04 -26.96
C GLY A 45 3.07 5.17 -26.09
N ARG A 46 3.78 4.83 -25.03
CA ARG A 46 4.41 5.81 -24.13
C ARG A 46 5.55 6.55 -24.84
N ALA A 47 5.66 7.86 -24.64
CA ALA A 47 6.68 8.72 -25.21
C ALA A 47 7.57 9.33 -24.13
N LYS A 48 8.82 9.70 -24.52
CA LYS A 48 9.77 10.31 -23.58
C LYS A 48 9.36 11.71 -23.15
N TRP A 49 8.68 12.44 -24.04
CA TRP A 49 8.28 13.81 -23.81
C TRP A 49 7.08 14.22 -24.69
N PHE A 50 6.43 15.29 -24.28
CA PHE A 50 5.32 15.93 -24.98
C PHE A 50 5.56 17.44 -25.02
N GLY A 51 5.06 18.10 -26.05
CA GLY A 51 5.13 19.57 -26.15
C GLY A 51 4.37 20.32 -25.08
N CYS A 52 3.41 19.65 -24.43
CA CYS A 52 2.72 20.14 -23.23
C CYS A 52 3.05 19.20 -22.06
N ALA A 53 3.66 19.72 -21.01
CA ALA A 53 4.17 18.95 -19.88
C ALA A 53 3.20 18.93 -18.70
N CYS A 54 1.88 18.73 -18.90
CA CYS A 54 0.93 18.70 -17.78
C CYS A 54 0.75 17.30 -17.19
N CYS A 55 0.54 16.26 -17.99
CA CYS A 55 0.22 14.92 -17.49
C CYS A 55 1.43 14.16 -16.93
N PRO A 56 2.58 14.04 -17.64
CA PRO A 56 3.75 13.37 -17.09
C PRO A 56 4.26 13.98 -15.77
N PRO A 57 4.37 15.32 -15.61
CA PRO A 57 4.76 15.91 -14.32
C PRO A 57 3.79 15.65 -13.20
N ASN A 58 2.49 15.42 -13.46
CA ASN A 58 1.54 15.07 -12.42
C ASN A 58 1.82 13.68 -11.84
N ILE A 59 2.19 12.70 -12.67
CA ILE A 59 2.59 11.36 -12.20
C ILE A 59 3.86 11.48 -11.35
N SER A 60 4.87 12.20 -11.81
CA SER A 60 6.11 12.41 -11.05
C SER A 60 5.83 13.09 -9.71
N ARG A 61 4.96 14.08 -9.68
CA ARG A 61 4.52 14.75 -8.45
C ARG A 61 3.81 13.79 -7.51
N LEU A 62 2.88 12.97 -8.03
CA LEU A 62 2.16 11.97 -7.24
C LEU A 62 3.13 10.97 -6.59
N ILE A 63 4.08 10.44 -7.35
CA ILE A 63 5.08 9.48 -6.84
C ILE A 63 5.87 10.09 -5.68
N LEU A 64 6.28 11.34 -5.81
CA LEU A 64 7.00 12.05 -4.74
C LEU A 64 6.13 12.34 -3.51
N GLN A 65 4.80 12.34 -3.65
CA GLN A 65 3.86 12.53 -2.55
C GLN A 65 3.50 11.22 -1.83
N VAL A 66 3.68 10.05 -2.46
CA VAL A 66 3.33 8.74 -1.89
C VAL A 66 3.92 8.52 -0.49
N PRO A 67 5.18 8.88 -0.19
CA PRO A 67 5.72 8.75 1.17
C PRO A 67 4.88 9.49 2.23
N GLY A 68 4.27 10.62 1.88
CA GLY A 68 3.38 11.38 2.76
C GLY A 68 2.05 10.67 3.06
N TYR A 69 1.70 9.64 2.30
CA TYR A 69 0.48 8.85 2.50
C TYR A 69 0.74 7.52 3.20
N MET A 70 1.99 7.15 3.48
CA MET A 70 2.34 5.86 4.07
C MET A 70 2.03 5.77 5.56
N TYR A 71 1.98 6.91 6.24
CA TYR A 71 1.75 6.99 7.67
C TYR A 71 0.72 8.07 8.01
N ALA A 72 -0.06 7.79 9.05
CA ALA A 72 -0.88 8.78 9.71
C ALA A 72 -0.71 8.63 11.23
N TYR A 73 -1.07 9.64 12.00
CA TYR A 73 -0.95 9.57 13.45
C TYR A 73 -2.01 10.41 14.16
N SER A 74 -2.24 10.07 15.40
CA SER A 74 -3.00 10.85 16.36
C SER A 74 -2.19 10.99 17.66
N LYS A 75 -2.79 11.49 18.73
CA LYS A 75 -2.07 11.71 20.00
C LYS A 75 -1.28 10.49 20.50
N ASP A 76 -1.91 9.30 20.45
CA ASP A 76 -1.40 8.06 21.00
C ASP A 76 -1.41 6.88 20.02
N ARG A 77 -1.54 7.16 18.71
CA ARG A 77 -1.64 6.12 17.67
C ARG A 77 -0.80 6.47 16.45
N VAL A 78 -0.15 5.44 15.92
CA VAL A 78 0.50 5.47 14.61
C VAL A 78 -0.24 4.51 13.70
N TYR A 79 -0.53 4.94 12.48
CA TYR A 79 -1.19 4.14 11.45
C TYR A 79 -0.25 3.95 10.28
N LEU A 80 -0.03 2.69 9.89
CA LEU A 80 0.61 2.33 8.63
C LEU A 80 -0.50 2.16 7.60
N THR A 81 -0.56 3.06 6.65
CA THR A 81 -1.65 3.15 5.65
C THR A 81 -1.28 2.53 4.31
N LEU A 82 0.00 2.60 3.94
CA LEU A 82 0.57 1.95 2.77
C LEU A 82 1.86 1.23 3.16
N TYR A 83 2.16 0.11 2.48
CA TYR A 83 3.33 -0.69 2.72
C TYR A 83 4.40 -0.49 1.64
N GLY A 84 5.66 -0.52 2.08
CA GLY A 84 6.85 -0.34 1.25
C GLY A 84 8.06 0.04 2.10
N GLY A 85 9.26 -0.11 1.57
CA GLY A 85 10.49 0.28 2.28
C GLY A 85 10.48 1.78 2.59
N SER A 86 10.54 2.15 3.88
CA SER A 86 10.44 3.55 4.30
C SER A 86 10.92 3.77 5.72
N GLN A 87 11.29 5.03 6.01
CA GLN A 87 11.71 5.48 7.32
C GLN A 87 11.06 6.82 7.65
N THR A 88 10.58 7.00 8.87
CA THR A 88 9.97 8.27 9.32
C THR A 88 10.13 8.46 10.82
N THR A 89 9.92 9.69 11.27
CA THR A 89 9.81 10.00 12.70
C THR A 89 8.51 10.73 12.97
N ILE A 90 7.68 10.15 13.82
CA ILE A 90 6.33 10.63 14.13
C ILE A 90 6.30 11.25 15.52
N PRO A 91 5.80 12.47 15.68
CA PRO A 91 5.56 13.06 16.98
C PRO A 91 4.27 12.50 17.58
N LEU A 92 4.37 11.82 18.71
CA LEU A 92 3.24 11.43 19.54
C LEU A 92 3.22 12.25 20.83
N GLU A 93 2.13 12.19 21.58
CA GLU A 93 2.05 12.87 22.86
C GLU A 93 3.09 12.29 23.84
N GLY A 94 4.03 13.11 24.23
CA GLY A 94 5.08 12.76 25.20
C GLY A 94 6.27 11.98 24.68
N THR A 95 6.33 11.64 23.37
CA THR A 95 7.50 10.98 22.76
C THR A 95 7.55 11.19 21.26
N ARG A 96 8.73 11.07 20.67
CA ARG A 96 8.90 10.89 19.23
C ARG A 96 9.21 9.43 18.95
N VAL A 97 8.68 8.92 17.85
CA VAL A 97 8.86 7.52 17.48
C VAL A 97 9.48 7.46 16.09
N LYS A 98 10.71 6.95 16.00
CA LYS A 98 11.29 6.59 14.70
C LYS A 98 10.72 5.24 14.29
N LEU A 99 10.26 5.16 13.06
CA LEU A 99 9.73 3.95 12.43
C LEU A 99 10.58 3.61 11.21
N GLU A 100 10.89 2.34 11.06
CA GLU A 100 11.54 1.81 9.88
C GLU A 100 10.74 0.62 9.37
N GLN A 101 10.25 0.73 8.16
CA GLN A 101 9.45 -0.30 7.50
C GLN A 101 10.26 -0.95 6.39
N THR A 102 10.31 -2.29 6.42
CA THR A 102 10.89 -3.12 5.35
C THR A 102 9.81 -4.04 4.81
N SER A 103 9.61 -4.01 3.49
CA SER A 103 8.63 -4.84 2.80
C SER A 103 8.95 -4.90 1.31
N ALA A 104 8.65 -6.03 0.68
CA ALA A 104 8.62 -6.19 -0.77
C ALA A 104 7.19 -6.06 -1.34
N TYR A 105 6.27 -5.49 -0.57
CA TYR A 105 4.90 -5.22 -1.00
C TYR A 105 4.87 -4.33 -2.27
N PRO A 106 4.04 -4.59 -3.28
CA PRO A 106 2.92 -5.53 -3.30
C PRO A 106 3.26 -6.95 -3.81
N PHE A 107 4.52 -7.31 -3.97
CA PHE A 107 4.93 -8.63 -4.48
C PHE A 107 4.99 -9.71 -3.40
N ASP A 108 5.10 -9.32 -2.14
CA ASP A 108 5.07 -10.17 -0.95
C ASP A 108 4.23 -9.47 0.13
N GLY A 109 3.41 -10.23 0.83
CA GLY A 109 2.57 -9.72 1.92
C GLY A 109 3.28 -9.54 3.26
N LYS A 110 4.59 -9.76 3.32
CA LYS A 110 5.38 -9.60 4.54
C LYS A 110 5.78 -8.14 4.76
N VAL A 111 5.48 -7.65 5.95
CA VAL A 111 5.84 -6.30 6.39
C VAL A 111 6.53 -6.40 7.75
N ARG A 112 7.73 -5.84 7.83
CA ARG A 112 8.49 -5.71 9.07
C ARG A 112 8.58 -4.24 9.45
N LEU A 113 8.16 -3.91 10.67
CA LEU A 113 8.23 -2.57 11.23
C LEU A 113 9.11 -2.57 12.48
N THR A 114 10.19 -1.82 12.45
CA THR A 114 10.99 -1.52 13.66
C THR A 114 10.45 -0.26 14.31
N VAL A 115 10.15 -0.34 15.59
CA VAL A 115 9.55 0.72 16.40
C VAL A 115 10.61 1.23 17.39
N GLN A 116 10.98 2.52 17.28
CA GLN A 116 12.04 3.11 18.10
C GLN A 116 11.52 4.41 18.75
N PRO A 117 10.77 4.34 19.84
CA PRO A 117 10.45 5.51 20.63
C PRO A 117 11.71 6.08 21.30
N GLU A 118 11.83 7.41 21.44
CA GLU A 118 12.95 8.07 22.14
C GLU A 118 13.07 7.60 23.59
N LYS A 119 11.95 7.27 24.21
CA LYS A 119 11.84 6.61 25.52
C LYS A 119 10.70 5.61 25.49
N GLY A 120 10.76 4.57 26.32
CA GLY A 120 9.68 3.61 26.47
C GLY A 120 8.35 4.32 26.71
N SER A 121 7.35 4.03 25.88
CA SER A 121 6.07 4.76 25.89
C SER A 121 4.92 3.87 25.46
N LYS A 122 3.76 4.12 26.05
CA LYS A 122 2.54 3.39 25.74
C LYS A 122 1.74 4.08 24.64
N PHE A 123 1.62 3.43 23.50
CA PHE A 123 0.83 3.88 22.37
C PHE A 123 0.35 2.70 21.52
N SER A 124 -0.46 2.98 20.51
CA SER A 124 -0.96 1.96 19.60
C SER A 124 -0.24 2.04 18.25
N VAL A 125 0.21 0.90 17.75
CA VAL A 125 0.61 0.69 16.36
C VAL A 125 -0.57 0.05 15.63
N CYS A 126 -1.01 0.67 14.54
CA CYS A 126 -2.17 0.26 13.76
C CYS A 126 -1.69 -0.13 12.35
N MET A 127 -1.65 -1.43 12.06
CA MET A 127 -1.24 -1.99 10.78
C MET A 127 -2.48 -2.18 9.90
N ARG A 128 -2.52 -1.57 8.71
CA ARG A 128 -3.66 -1.72 7.80
C ARG A 128 -3.76 -3.16 7.28
N ILE A 129 -4.95 -3.72 7.31
CA ILE A 129 -5.27 -4.98 6.64
C ILE A 129 -6.05 -4.63 5.37
N PRO A 130 -5.42 -4.74 4.17
CA PRO A 130 -6.07 -4.43 2.91
C PRO A 130 -7.27 -5.33 2.65
N THR A 131 -8.34 -4.78 2.10
CA THR A 131 -9.57 -5.56 1.86
C THR A 131 -9.40 -6.64 0.80
N TRP A 132 -8.42 -6.53 -0.07
CA TRP A 132 -8.14 -7.54 -1.09
C TRP A 132 -7.71 -8.91 -0.53
N HIS A 133 -7.24 -8.97 0.74
CA HIS A 133 -6.89 -10.25 1.37
C HIS A 133 -8.14 -11.13 1.61
N ASP A 134 -9.30 -10.52 1.77
CA ASP A 134 -10.58 -11.21 1.84
C ASP A 134 -11.12 -11.47 0.43
N PRO A 135 -11.28 -12.75 0.02
CA PRO A 135 -11.74 -13.09 -1.32
C PRO A 135 -13.12 -12.51 -1.66
N THR A 136 -13.96 -12.25 -0.68
CA THR A 136 -15.28 -11.66 -0.88
C THR A 136 -15.25 -10.18 -1.27
N ASN A 137 -14.13 -9.49 -0.99
CA ASN A 137 -13.96 -8.07 -1.29
C ASN A 137 -13.21 -7.80 -2.61
N LEU A 138 -12.63 -8.83 -3.24
CA LEU A 138 -11.94 -8.69 -4.52
C LEU A 138 -12.88 -8.58 -5.70
N CYS A 139 -14.05 -9.14 -5.54
CA CYS A 139 -15.00 -9.22 -6.62
C CYS A 139 -15.91 -8.00 -6.55
N ARG A 140 -15.80 -7.14 -7.56
CA ARG A 140 -16.91 -6.31 -7.94
C ARG A 140 -18.06 -7.24 -8.34
N GLU A 141 -19.27 -6.71 -8.43
CA GLU A 141 -20.46 -7.47 -8.83
C GLU A 141 -20.30 -8.23 -10.16
N ASP A 142 -19.31 -7.81 -10.98
CA ASP A 142 -18.99 -8.38 -12.30
C ASP A 142 -18.02 -9.59 -12.26
N PHE A 143 -17.51 -9.99 -11.08
CA PHE A 143 -16.55 -11.08 -10.94
C PHE A 143 -16.97 -12.06 -9.86
N ILE A 144 -16.99 -13.33 -10.18
CA ILE A 144 -17.28 -14.42 -9.23
C ILE A 144 -15.99 -15.21 -8.98
N PRO A 145 -15.61 -15.47 -7.72
CA PRO A 145 -14.47 -16.35 -7.43
C PRO A 145 -14.76 -17.77 -7.96
N ASN A 146 -13.90 -18.25 -8.85
CA ASN A 146 -13.96 -19.61 -9.37
C ASN A 146 -13.40 -20.60 -8.35
N LYS A 147 -14.15 -21.06 -7.40
CA LYS A 147 -13.80 -21.79 -6.18
C LYS A 147 -13.32 -20.82 -5.10
N GLN A 148 -14.13 -20.70 -4.08
CA GLN A 148 -13.77 -19.91 -2.89
C GLN A 148 -12.49 -20.46 -2.26
N PRO A 149 -11.33 -19.80 -2.38
CA PRO A 149 -10.18 -20.22 -1.63
C PRO A 149 -10.48 -20.02 -0.15
N LYS A 150 -10.03 -20.95 0.70
CA LYS A 150 -10.05 -20.69 2.14
C LYS A 150 -9.32 -19.38 2.39
N GLN A 151 -9.97 -18.49 3.12
CA GLN A 151 -9.34 -17.26 3.58
C GLN A 151 -8.12 -17.65 4.42
N ALA A 152 -6.94 -17.29 3.97
CA ALA A 152 -5.74 -17.48 4.77
C ALA A 152 -5.70 -16.41 5.85
N GLU A 153 -5.43 -16.81 7.09
CA GLU A 153 -5.40 -15.88 8.22
C GLU A 153 -4.22 -14.92 8.12
N VAL A 154 -4.47 -13.66 8.45
CA VAL A 154 -3.43 -12.66 8.64
C VAL A 154 -2.69 -12.98 9.94
N GLU A 155 -1.38 -13.07 9.87
CA GLU A 155 -0.53 -13.34 11.02
C GLU A 155 0.19 -12.07 11.46
N LEU A 156 0.25 -11.86 12.76
CA LEU A 156 0.95 -10.74 13.36
C LEU A 156 1.78 -11.22 14.56
N SER A 157 3.02 -10.78 14.60
CA SER A 157 3.91 -11.04 15.72
C SER A 157 4.59 -9.77 16.22
N VAL A 158 5.00 -9.78 17.49
CA VAL A 158 5.85 -8.73 18.06
C VAL A 158 7.05 -9.41 18.71
N ASN A 159 8.24 -9.02 18.29
CA ASN A 159 9.52 -9.62 18.72
C ASN A 159 9.54 -11.14 18.54
N GLY A 160 8.99 -11.64 17.42
CA GLY A 160 8.91 -13.06 17.09
C GLY A 160 7.82 -13.84 17.84
N GLN A 161 7.05 -13.21 18.69
CA GLN A 161 5.94 -13.85 19.41
C GLN A 161 4.60 -13.49 18.74
N LYS A 162 3.81 -14.52 18.38
CA LYS A 162 2.46 -14.31 17.86
C LYS A 162 1.66 -13.46 18.85
N THR A 163 1.03 -12.43 18.32
CA THR A 163 0.34 -11.42 19.12
C THR A 163 -1.09 -11.27 18.63
N ASP A 164 -2.04 -11.34 19.54
CA ASP A 164 -3.43 -11.04 19.25
C ASP A 164 -3.58 -9.54 18.98
N PHE A 165 -4.47 -9.22 18.08
CA PHE A 165 -4.78 -7.85 17.72
C PHE A 165 -6.30 -7.63 17.61
N LYS A 166 -6.71 -6.40 17.82
CA LYS A 166 -8.09 -6.01 17.62
C LYS A 166 -8.24 -5.35 16.25
N MET A 167 -9.22 -5.81 15.48
CA MET A 167 -9.59 -5.13 14.24
C MET A 167 -10.41 -3.87 14.52
N GLU A 168 -9.90 -2.72 14.12
CA GLU A 168 -10.61 -1.43 14.20
C GLU A 168 -10.54 -0.73 12.84
N LYS A 169 -11.68 -0.56 12.18
CA LYS A 169 -11.80 0.18 10.89
C LYS A 169 -10.79 -0.23 9.81
N GLY A 170 -10.49 -1.53 9.72
CA GLY A 170 -9.54 -2.10 8.75
C GLY A 170 -8.07 -2.05 9.18
N PHE A 171 -7.80 -1.80 10.46
CA PHE A 171 -6.47 -1.86 11.06
C PHE A 171 -6.39 -2.94 12.14
N ALA A 172 -5.33 -3.71 12.14
CA ALA A 172 -4.89 -4.52 13.26
C ALA A 172 -4.23 -3.60 14.29
N VAL A 173 -4.83 -3.44 15.44
CA VAL A 173 -4.40 -2.50 16.49
C VAL A 173 -3.68 -3.23 17.60
N ILE A 174 -2.44 -2.83 17.87
CA ILE A 174 -1.59 -3.36 18.93
C ILE A 174 -1.29 -2.22 19.91
N LYS A 175 -1.85 -2.27 21.11
CA LYS A 175 -1.60 -1.29 22.18
C LYS A 175 -0.72 -1.92 23.26
N ARG A 176 0.48 -1.36 23.44
CA ARG A 176 1.44 -1.86 24.44
C ARG A 176 2.42 -0.77 24.86
N ASP A 177 3.25 -1.08 25.86
CA ASP A 177 4.43 -0.31 26.21
C ASP A 177 5.56 -0.68 25.23
N TRP A 178 5.88 0.21 24.30
CA TRP A 178 6.89 0.01 23.29
C TRP A 178 8.27 0.39 23.81
N LYS A 179 9.28 -0.42 23.48
CA LYS A 179 10.69 -0.16 23.77
C LYS A 179 11.45 0.11 22.48
N PRO A 180 12.54 0.89 22.52
CA PRO A 180 13.40 1.07 21.35
C PRO A 180 13.89 -0.27 20.80
N GLY A 181 13.69 -0.49 19.51
CA GLY A 181 14.06 -1.72 18.81
C GLY A 181 12.99 -2.83 18.80
N ASP A 182 11.81 -2.61 19.36
CA ASP A 182 10.70 -3.54 19.19
C ASP A 182 10.35 -3.71 17.71
N VAL A 183 10.04 -4.94 17.31
CA VAL A 183 9.74 -5.29 15.93
C VAL A 183 8.34 -5.86 15.81
N VAL A 184 7.56 -5.32 14.90
CA VAL A 184 6.27 -5.89 14.49
C VAL A 184 6.44 -6.54 13.12
N GLU A 185 5.98 -7.76 12.99
CA GLU A 185 5.94 -8.48 11.71
C GLU A 185 4.48 -8.82 11.39
N LEU A 186 4.06 -8.41 10.21
CA LEU A 186 2.74 -8.68 9.65
C LEU A 186 2.92 -9.54 8.40
N ASN A 187 2.17 -10.63 8.30
CA ASN A 187 2.10 -11.45 7.11
C ASN A 187 0.66 -11.46 6.58
N ILE A 188 0.47 -10.92 5.39
CA ILE A 188 -0.80 -10.89 4.66
C ILE A 188 -0.71 -11.91 3.54
N PRO A 189 -1.32 -13.08 3.66
CA PRO A 189 -1.22 -14.11 2.64
C PRO A 189 -1.75 -13.64 1.28
N MET A 190 -1.01 -13.97 0.21
CA MET A 190 -1.34 -13.64 -1.18
C MET A 190 -1.51 -14.90 -2.03
N PRO A 191 -2.55 -15.71 -1.80
CA PRO A 191 -2.79 -16.91 -2.61
C PRO A 191 -3.17 -16.52 -4.04
N VAL A 192 -2.74 -17.33 -5.01
CA VAL A 192 -3.24 -17.22 -6.38
C VAL A 192 -4.73 -17.51 -6.41
N ARG A 193 -5.49 -16.66 -7.07
CA ARG A 193 -6.94 -16.73 -7.17
C ARG A 193 -7.38 -16.69 -8.62
N PHE A 194 -8.38 -17.48 -8.95
CA PHE A 194 -9.06 -17.44 -10.23
C PHE A 194 -10.41 -16.78 -10.04
N VAL A 195 -10.76 -15.87 -10.92
CA VAL A 195 -12.05 -15.18 -10.94
C VAL A 195 -12.62 -15.29 -12.35
N ASP A 196 -13.92 -15.51 -12.43
CA ASP A 196 -14.67 -15.51 -13.69
C ASP A 196 -15.39 -14.17 -13.83
N CYS A 197 -15.45 -13.64 -15.03
CA CYS A 197 -16.28 -12.49 -15.38
C CYS A 197 -17.69 -12.99 -15.66
N ILE A 198 -18.70 -12.28 -15.15
CA ILE A 198 -20.13 -12.57 -15.41
C ILE A 198 -20.52 -12.06 -16.78
#